data_bd5bf7e22fc0bfaee68e499008174f0e
#
_entry.id   bd5bf7e22fc0bfaee68e499008174f0e
#
_cell.length_a   1.000
_cell.length_b   1.000
_cell.length_c   1.000
_cell.angle_alpha   90.00
_cell.angle_beta   90.00
_cell.angle_gamma   90.00
#
_symmetry.space_group_name_H-M   'P 1'
#
loop_
_entity.id
_entity.type
_entity.pdbx_description
1 polymer ?
#
loop_
_entity_poly.entity_id
_entity_poly.type
_entity_poly.pdbx_seq_one_letter_code
_entity_poly.pdbx_strand_id
1 'polypeptide(L)'
;RIRAEGEAPEVVELDGQGPKLARNHKHSVDVVVDRIKVGPNLQQRVVESFETALRLADGRALVVDMDSGAEQPFSSRYACPVCNHSLPDLEPRLFSFNNPAGACPECNGLGTISFMDPKRVVQFPNLSLASGAIKGWDRRNQFYFQLLQNLAAHYDFDIDTPFEELPDRVRHVVLHGSGSEQIAFTYTTEGGRVTVRQHAFEGVLPNLQRRLRETDSVQVREELSRYLNTRTCPTCEGTRLRLDARHVRVGPRGADRPIWQLSGLTLRESLDWFAKLALPGARQTIGERIVREIVNRLTFLNNVGLDYLSLDRPAETLSGGESQRIRLASQIGSGLTGVMYVLDEPSIGLHQRDNDRLIDTLKHLRDLGNSVLVVEHDEDAIMAADHVVDMGP
;
A
#
# COMPACT_ATOMS: atom_id res chain seq x y z
N ARG A 1 -3.15 -39.30 -6.07
CA ARG A 1 -3.81 -39.20 -4.77
C ARG A 1 -4.80 -38.03 -4.81
N ILE A 2 -6.03 -38.32 -4.45
CA ILE A 2 -7.11 -37.36 -4.47
C ILE A 2 -7.72 -37.30 -3.07
N ARG A 3 -8.03 -36.08 -2.59
CA ARG A 3 -8.72 -35.86 -1.32
C ARG A 3 -9.80 -34.82 -1.51
N ALA A 4 -11.04 -35.14 -1.21
CA ALA A 4 -12.11 -34.17 -1.04
C ALA A 4 -12.05 -33.55 0.35
N GLU A 5 -12.59 -32.33 0.51
CA GLU A 5 -12.59 -31.62 1.80
C GLU A 5 -13.36 -32.44 2.85
N GLY A 6 -12.66 -32.86 3.93
CA GLY A 6 -13.22 -33.69 5.02
C GLY A 6 -13.14 -35.19 4.81
N GLU A 7 -12.59 -35.68 3.70
CA GLU A 7 -12.46 -37.10 3.42
C GLU A 7 -11.01 -37.60 3.54
N ALA A 8 -10.84 -38.90 3.75
CA ALA A 8 -9.53 -39.53 3.72
C ALA A 8 -8.96 -39.56 2.27
N PRO A 9 -7.65 -39.36 2.11
CA PRO A 9 -7.05 -39.35 0.78
C PRO A 9 -7.07 -40.77 0.14
N GLU A 10 -7.48 -40.82 -1.12
CA GLU A 10 -7.48 -42.07 -1.91
C GLU A 10 -6.41 -42.00 -3.01
N VAL A 11 -5.66 -43.06 -3.19
CA VAL A 11 -4.70 -43.19 -4.30
C VAL A 11 -5.38 -43.94 -5.45
N VAL A 12 -5.54 -43.24 -6.56
CA VAL A 12 -6.19 -43.78 -7.78
C VAL A 12 -5.14 -43.93 -8.87
N GLU A 13 -5.11 -45.08 -9.54
CA GLU A 13 -4.29 -45.25 -10.73
C GLU A 13 -4.98 -44.63 -11.95
N LEU A 14 -4.20 -43.90 -12.76
CA LEU A 14 -4.72 -43.24 -13.96
C LEU A 14 -4.53 -44.12 -15.15
N ASP A 15 -5.52 -44.97 -15.43
CA ASP A 15 -5.57 -45.90 -16.58
C ASP A 15 -6.41 -45.37 -17.76
N GLY A 16 -6.37 -44.05 -17.98
CA GLY A 16 -6.98 -43.38 -19.13
C GLY A 16 -8.30 -42.67 -18.86
N GLN A 17 -9.07 -43.04 -17.83
CA GLN A 17 -10.24 -42.32 -17.38
C GLN A 17 -10.04 -41.88 -15.91
N GLY A 18 -9.71 -40.62 -15.68
CA GLY A 18 -9.61 -40.10 -14.34
C GLY A 18 -10.93 -40.19 -13.56
N PRO A 19 -10.89 -40.21 -12.22
CA PRO A 19 -12.08 -40.29 -11.38
C PRO A 19 -12.98 -39.05 -11.59
N LYS A 20 -14.29 -39.28 -11.56
CA LYS A 20 -15.28 -38.20 -11.66
C LYS A 20 -15.32 -37.43 -10.34
N LEU A 21 -14.75 -36.22 -10.31
CA LEU A 21 -14.78 -35.35 -9.15
C LEU A 21 -16.11 -34.60 -9.07
N ALA A 22 -16.64 -34.44 -7.85
CA ALA A 22 -17.87 -33.70 -7.61
C ALA A 22 -17.65 -32.20 -7.86
N ARG A 23 -18.50 -31.57 -8.71
CA ARG A 23 -18.32 -30.19 -9.18
C ARG A 23 -18.37 -29.12 -8.08
N ASN A 24 -19.03 -29.40 -6.95
CA ASN A 24 -19.29 -28.43 -5.89
C ASN A 24 -18.42 -28.63 -4.64
N HIS A 25 -17.39 -29.47 -4.70
CA HIS A 25 -16.47 -29.73 -3.60
C HIS A 25 -15.06 -29.29 -3.98
N LYS A 26 -14.29 -28.81 -3.00
CA LYS A 26 -12.86 -28.55 -3.17
C LYS A 26 -12.12 -29.89 -3.11
N HIS A 27 -11.25 -30.12 -4.08
CA HIS A 27 -10.43 -31.32 -4.16
C HIS A 27 -8.95 -30.93 -4.14
N SER A 28 -8.14 -31.67 -3.39
CA SER A 28 -6.68 -31.66 -3.52
C SER A 28 -6.26 -32.84 -4.38
N VAL A 29 -5.41 -32.56 -5.37
CA VAL A 29 -4.89 -33.56 -6.28
C VAL A 29 -3.38 -33.56 -6.22
N ASP A 30 -2.80 -34.69 -5.78
CA ASP A 30 -1.35 -34.85 -5.68
C ASP A 30 -0.92 -35.95 -6.68
N VAL A 31 0.18 -35.71 -7.41
CA VAL A 31 0.81 -36.74 -8.26
C VAL A 31 1.79 -37.54 -7.42
N VAL A 32 1.60 -38.84 -7.30
CA VAL A 32 2.55 -39.73 -6.64
C VAL A 32 3.70 -39.99 -7.60
N VAL A 33 4.86 -39.44 -7.30
CA VAL A 33 6.08 -39.55 -8.13
C VAL A 33 6.83 -40.82 -7.84
N ASP A 34 6.96 -41.18 -6.56
CA ASP A 34 7.70 -42.41 -6.16
C ASP A 34 7.18 -42.95 -4.82
N ARG A 35 7.45 -44.23 -4.54
CA ARG A 35 7.23 -44.89 -3.26
C ARG A 35 8.55 -45.49 -2.79
N ILE A 36 9.13 -44.93 -1.73
CA ILE A 36 10.47 -45.25 -1.28
C ILE A 36 10.39 -45.95 0.09
N LYS A 37 10.99 -47.10 0.22
CA LYS A 37 11.21 -47.75 1.52
C LYS A 37 12.54 -47.25 2.06
N VAL A 38 12.53 -46.57 3.22
CA VAL A 38 13.75 -45.98 3.83
C VAL A 38 14.81 -47.05 4.09
N GLY A 39 16.04 -46.83 3.66
CA GLY A 39 17.15 -47.75 3.80
C GLY A 39 18.49 -47.09 3.41
N PRO A 40 19.62 -47.78 3.68
CA PRO A 40 20.93 -47.28 3.28
C PRO A 40 21.04 -47.21 1.71
N ASN A 41 21.79 -46.23 1.21
CA ASN A 41 22.09 -46.00 -0.23
C ASN A 41 20.93 -45.53 -1.12
N LEU A 42 19.92 -44.88 -0.59
CA LEU A 42 18.80 -44.34 -1.35
C LEU A 42 18.93 -42.84 -1.69
N GLN A 43 20.01 -42.20 -1.28
CA GLN A 43 20.17 -40.77 -1.42
C GLN A 43 19.96 -40.26 -2.86
N GLN A 44 20.53 -40.95 -3.84
CA GLN A 44 20.39 -40.55 -5.24
C GLN A 44 18.92 -40.67 -5.71
N ARG A 45 18.25 -41.76 -5.41
CA ARG A 45 16.85 -41.98 -5.78
C ARG A 45 15.92 -40.93 -5.13
N VAL A 46 16.16 -40.61 -3.86
CA VAL A 46 15.41 -39.55 -3.15
C VAL A 46 15.58 -38.20 -3.82
N VAL A 47 16.82 -37.82 -4.20
CA VAL A 47 17.11 -36.57 -4.91
C VAL A 47 16.35 -36.53 -6.25
N GLU A 48 16.46 -37.55 -7.07
CA GLU A 48 15.79 -37.64 -8.39
C GLU A 48 14.27 -37.54 -8.26
N SER A 49 13.68 -38.23 -7.27
CA SER A 49 12.25 -38.15 -6.96
C SER A 49 11.80 -36.79 -6.52
N PHE A 50 12.57 -36.14 -5.64
CA PHE A 50 12.29 -34.76 -5.21
C PHE A 50 12.41 -33.74 -6.36
N GLU A 51 13.47 -33.82 -7.18
CA GLU A 51 13.62 -32.95 -8.35
C GLU A 51 12.43 -33.08 -9.30
N THR A 52 11.98 -34.32 -9.53
CA THR A 52 10.80 -34.58 -10.36
C THR A 52 9.52 -33.99 -9.74
N ALA A 53 9.31 -34.21 -8.46
CA ALA A 53 8.14 -33.66 -7.75
C ALA A 53 8.13 -32.13 -7.77
N LEU A 54 9.27 -31.50 -7.45
CA LEU A 54 9.41 -30.02 -7.47
C LEU A 54 9.17 -29.45 -8.87
N ARG A 55 9.63 -30.11 -9.92
CA ARG A 55 9.41 -29.71 -11.31
C ARG A 55 7.93 -29.78 -11.71
N LEU A 56 7.24 -30.87 -11.35
CA LEU A 56 5.83 -31.08 -11.68
C LEU A 56 4.88 -30.16 -10.95
N ALA A 57 5.20 -29.80 -9.70
CA ALA A 57 4.33 -28.99 -8.84
C ALA A 57 4.87 -27.59 -8.56
N ASP A 58 5.63 -27.02 -9.51
CA ASP A 58 6.12 -25.63 -9.46
C ASP A 58 6.85 -25.30 -8.15
N GLY A 59 7.80 -26.17 -7.79
CA GLY A 59 8.65 -26.00 -6.60
C GLY A 59 8.06 -26.51 -5.29
N ARG A 60 7.00 -27.32 -5.33
CA ARG A 60 6.40 -27.95 -4.15
C ARG A 60 6.54 -29.48 -4.20
N ALA A 61 6.79 -30.07 -3.05
CA ALA A 61 6.80 -31.52 -2.87
C ALA A 61 6.16 -31.89 -1.52
N LEU A 62 5.52 -33.04 -1.48
CA LEU A 62 4.89 -33.58 -0.27
C LEU A 62 5.45 -34.98 -0.01
N VAL A 63 5.97 -35.20 1.19
CA VAL A 63 6.34 -36.52 1.68
C VAL A 63 5.21 -37.02 2.59
N VAL A 64 4.76 -38.23 2.32
CA VAL A 64 3.71 -38.89 3.11
C VAL A 64 4.30 -40.15 3.72
N ASP A 65 4.27 -40.26 5.01
CA ASP A 65 4.56 -41.49 5.72
C ASP A 65 3.41 -42.47 5.50
N MET A 66 3.69 -43.62 4.90
CA MET A 66 2.66 -44.56 4.50
C MET A 66 2.05 -45.36 5.66
N ASP A 67 2.76 -45.44 6.80
CA ASP A 67 2.29 -46.19 7.96
C ASP A 67 1.43 -45.30 8.87
N SER A 68 1.89 -44.06 9.10
CA SER A 68 1.19 -43.11 9.99
C SER A 68 0.24 -42.16 9.24
N GLY A 69 0.38 -42.02 7.92
CA GLY A 69 -0.34 -41.02 7.14
C GLY A 69 0.14 -39.58 7.35
N ALA A 70 1.22 -39.39 8.12
CA ALA A 70 1.78 -38.06 8.38
C ALA A 70 2.29 -37.42 7.11
N GLU A 71 1.93 -36.15 6.90
CA GLU A 71 2.27 -35.35 5.73
C GLU A 71 3.31 -34.29 6.08
N GLN A 72 4.41 -34.26 5.34
CA GLN A 72 5.44 -33.24 5.46
C GLN A 72 5.63 -32.50 4.14
N PRO A 73 5.19 -31.24 4.04
CA PRO A 73 5.39 -30.42 2.86
C PRO A 73 6.81 -29.88 2.77
N PHE A 74 7.32 -29.83 1.56
CA PHE A 74 8.60 -29.23 1.19
C PHE A 74 8.39 -28.23 0.08
N SER A 75 9.19 -27.16 0.07
CA SER A 75 9.20 -26.20 -1.03
C SER A 75 10.62 -25.76 -1.32
N SER A 76 10.95 -25.70 -2.60
CA SER A 76 12.15 -25.01 -3.08
C SER A 76 11.96 -23.49 -3.14
N ARG A 77 10.72 -23.02 -3.00
CA ARG A 77 10.32 -21.62 -2.90
C ARG A 77 9.89 -21.37 -1.46
N TYR A 78 10.29 -20.29 -0.85
CA TYR A 78 10.04 -19.83 0.51
C TYR A 78 8.64 -20.18 1.07
N ALA A 79 8.38 -21.46 1.35
CA ALA A 79 7.12 -21.93 1.91
C ALA A 79 7.28 -22.39 3.36
N CYS A 80 6.29 -22.05 4.19
CA CYS A 80 6.22 -22.56 5.55
C CYS A 80 5.78 -24.03 5.57
N PRO A 81 6.55 -24.95 6.15
CA PRO A 81 6.19 -26.38 6.19
C PRO A 81 4.97 -26.66 7.10
N VAL A 82 4.59 -25.72 7.95
CA VAL A 82 3.50 -25.92 8.92
C VAL A 82 2.15 -25.45 8.38
N CYS A 83 2.09 -24.24 7.78
CA CYS A 83 0.83 -23.63 7.30
C CYS A 83 0.72 -23.56 5.78
N ASN A 84 1.67 -24.09 5.01
CA ASN A 84 1.75 -24.02 3.55
C ASN A 84 1.73 -22.59 2.97
N HIS A 85 1.89 -21.58 3.77
CA HIS A 85 2.05 -20.22 3.28
C HIS A 85 3.35 -20.13 2.48
N SER A 86 3.26 -19.80 1.20
CA SER A 86 4.43 -19.61 0.34
C SER A 86 4.57 -18.13 -0.02
N LEU A 87 5.77 -17.61 0.16
CA LEU A 87 6.09 -16.27 -0.31
C LEU A 87 6.28 -16.30 -1.84
N PRO A 88 5.86 -15.24 -2.55
CA PRO A 88 6.23 -15.07 -3.95
C PRO A 88 7.75 -14.92 -4.10
N ASP A 89 8.25 -15.10 -5.31
CA ASP A 89 9.67 -14.85 -5.59
C ASP A 89 10.05 -13.43 -5.18
N LEU A 90 11.17 -13.30 -4.45
CA LEU A 90 11.65 -12.02 -3.95
C LEU A 90 12.27 -11.20 -5.09
N GLU A 91 11.40 -10.59 -5.89
CA GLU A 91 11.80 -9.68 -6.96
C GLU A 91 11.76 -8.21 -6.48
N PRO A 92 12.58 -7.31 -7.06
CA PRO A 92 12.60 -5.89 -6.68
C PRO A 92 11.22 -5.23 -6.71
N ARG A 93 10.35 -5.61 -7.66
CA ARG A 93 8.98 -5.09 -7.79
C ARG A 93 8.09 -5.40 -6.57
N LEU A 94 8.38 -6.47 -5.82
CA LEU A 94 7.66 -6.82 -4.58
C LEU A 94 7.84 -5.74 -3.51
N PHE A 95 8.95 -5.01 -3.52
CA PHE A 95 9.28 -3.98 -2.55
C PHE A 95 8.91 -2.57 -3.00
N SER A 96 8.19 -2.44 -4.10
CA SER A 96 7.73 -1.15 -4.63
C SER A 96 6.26 -0.95 -4.35
N PHE A 97 5.91 0.10 -3.63
CA PHE A 97 4.52 0.50 -3.40
C PHE A 97 3.86 1.12 -4.65
N ASN A 98 4.65 1.47 -5.69
CA ASN A 98 4.15 1.94 -6.99
C ASN A 98 3.93 0.81 -8.00
N ASN A 99 4.19 -0.44 -7.62
CA ASN A 99 3.97 -1.60 -8.46
C ASN A 99 2.87 -2.48 -7.85
N PRO A 100 1.88 -2.94 -8.61
CA PRO A 100 0.80 -3.80 -8.10
C PRO A 100 1.28 -5.08 -7.40
N ALA A 101 2.46 -5.61 -7.77
CA ALA A 101 3.06 -6.77 -7.12
C ALA A 101 3.48 -6.50 -5.68
N GLY A 102 3.88 -5.26 -5.35
CA GLY A 102 4.36 -4.86 -4.03
C GLY A 102 3.39 -3.98 -3.24
N ALA A 103 2.50 -3.26 -3.92
CA ALA A 103 1.54 -2.35 -3.31
C ALA A 103 0.52 -3.09 -2.43
N CYS A 104 0.14 -2.48 -1.32
CA CYS A 104 -1.00 -2.94 -0.52
C CYS A 104 -2.27 -2.93 -1.39
N PRO A 105 -3.00 -4.05 -1.52
CA PRO A 105 -4.16 -4.13 -2.39
C PRO A 105 -5.34 -3.26 -1.93
N GLU A 106 -5.44 -2.96 -0.64
CA GLU A 106 -6.52 -2.15 -0.08
C GLU A 106 -6.36 -0.66 -0.42
N CYS A 107 -5.17 -0.10 -0.25
CA CYS A 107 -4.89 1.31 -0.49
C CYS A 107 -4.10 1.58 -1.79
N ASN A 108 -3.87 0.56 -2.62
CA ASN A 108 -3.08 0.67 -3.85
C ASN A 108 -1.70 1.34 -3.65
N GLY A 109 -1.07 1.08 -2.50
CA GLY A 109 0.24 1.65 -2.18
C GLY A 109 0.22 3.09 -1.65
N LEU A 110 -0.95 3.67 -1.38
CA LEU A 110 -1.07 5.04 -0.84
C LEU A 110 -0.72 5.12 0.65
N GLY A 111 -0.90 4.03 1.41
CA GLY A 111 -0.71 3.99 2.86
C GLY A 111 -1.90 4.55 3.64
N THR A 112 -2.80 5.24 2.97
CA THR A 112 -4.02 5.83 3.51
C THR A 112 -5.23 5.43 2.69
N ILE A 113 -6.41 5.48 3.29
CA ILE A 113 -7.69 5.28 2.62
C ILE A 113 -8.61 6.46 2.91
N SER A 114 -9.38 6.84 1.89
CA SER A 114 -10.42 7.85 2.05
C SER A 114 -11.69 7.18 2.57
N PHE A 115 -12.38 7.84 3.49
CA PHE A 115 -13.65 7.39 4.04
C PHE A 115 -14.59 8.57 4.25
N MET A 116 -15.90 8.31 4.24
CA MET A 116 -16.90 9.31 4.61
C MET A 116 -16.82 9.55 6.12
N ASP A 117 -16.39 10.76 6.52
CA ASP A 117 -16.22 11.09 7.94
C ASP A 117 -17.56 11.44 8.58
N PRO A 118 -18.02 10.68 9.59
CA PRO A 118 -19.26 10.99 10.30
C PRO A 118 -19.34 12.43 10.82
N LYS A 119 -18.19 12.99 11.27
CA LYS A 119 -18.12 14.36 11.80
C LYS A 119 -18.29 15.43 10.73
N ARG A 120 -17.92 15.10 9.47
CA ARG A 120 -18.14 16.00 8.32
C ARG A 120 -19.52 15.85 7.73
N VAL A 121 -20.12 14.68 7.84
CA VAL A 121 -21.47 14.38 7.35
C VAL A 121 -22.52 14.98 8.31
N VAL A 122 -22.36 14.78 9.62
CA VAL A 122 -23.20 15.41 10.64
C VAL A 122 -22.61 16.78 10.97
N GLN A 123 -22.97 17.79 10.19
CA GLN A 123 -22.40 19.13 10.32
C GLN A 123 -22.93 19.87 11.55
N PHE A 124 -24.17 19.62 11.93
CA PHE A 124 -24.88 20.30 13.02
C PHE A 124 -25.48 19.27 13.99
N PRO A 125 -24.67 18.65 14.88
CA PRO A 125 -25.17 17.60 15.78
C PRO A 125 -26.21 18.10 16.77
N ASN A 126 -26.25 19.40 17.06
CA ASN A 126 -27.27 20.07 17.89
C ASN A 126 -28.61 20.26 17.19
N LEU A 127 -28.70 20.01 15.89
CA LEU A 127 -29.96 19.98 15.14
C LEU A 127 -30.52 18.56 15.10
N SER A 128 -31.85 18.47 14.92
CA SER A 128 -32.52 17.20 14.67
C SER A 128 -32.30 16.74 13.21
N LEU A 129 -32.56 15.45 12.94
CA LEU A 129 -32.56 14.92 11.57
C LEU A 129 -33.57 15.68 10.69
N ALA A 130 -34.74 16.00 11.22
CA ALA A 130 -35.76 16.77 10.51
C ALA A 130 -35.34 18.20 10.20
N SER A 131 -34.49 18.81 11.04
CA SER A 131 -34.03 20.20 10.92
C SER A 131 -32.72 20.33 10.14
N GLY A 132 -32.07 19.21 9.75
CA GLY A 132 -30.90 19.22 8.88
C GLY A 132 -29.57 18.96 9.57
N ALA A 133 -29.53 18.15 10.63
CA ALA A 133 -28.28 17.66 11.21
C ALA A 133 -27.36 17.05 10.12
N ILE A 134 -27.98 16.39 9.14
CA ILE A 134 -27.32 15.83 7.95
C ILE A 134 -27.88 16.52 6.70
N LYS A 135 -27.03 17.25 5.99
CA LYS A 135 -27.42 18.00 4.80
C LYS A 135 -27.99 17.08 3.73
N GLY A 136 -29.18 17.45 3.21
CA GLY A 136 -29.88 16.70 2.15
C GLY A 136 -30.62 15.45 2.64
N TRP A 137 -30.67 15.20 3.96
CA TRP A 137 -31.45 14.17 4.63
C TRP A 137 -32.48 14.78 5.59
N ASP A 138 -33.03 15.91 5.23
CA ASP A 138 -33.98 16.69 6.02
C ASP A 138 -35.32 16.86 5.27
N ARG A 139 -36.24 17.59 5.86
CA ARG A 139 -37.60 17.84 5.32
C ARG A 139 -37.58 18.41 3.89
N ARG A 140 -36.49 19.02 3.43
CA ARG A 140 -36.39 19.57 2.08
C ARG A 140 -36.18 18.48 1.02
N ASN A 141 -35.71 17.31 1.40
CA ASN A 141 -35.57 16.15 0.52
C ASN A 141 -36.58 15.09 0.91
N GLN A 142 -37.75 15.08 0.27
CA GLN A 142 -38.86 14.22 0.62
C GLN A 142 -38.48 12.72 0.61
N PHE A 143 -37.66 12.26 -0.33
CA PHE A 143 -37.29 10.86 -0.42
C PHE A 143 -36.46 10.40 0.78
N TYR A 144 -35.36 11.09 1.08
CA TYR A 144 -34.53 10.71 2.23
C TYR A 144 -35.20 10.97 3.56
N PHE A 145 -36.01 12.00 3.65
CA PHE A 145 -36.79 12.29 4.87
C PHE A 145 -37.79 11.19 5.16
N GLN A 146 -38.51 10.66 4.16
CA GLN A 146 -39.39 9.51 4.34
C GLN A 146 -38.65 8.26 4.87
N LEU A 147 -37.44 8.00 4.40
CA LEU A 147 -36.60 6.92 4.91
C LEU A 147 -36.31 7.11 6.41
N LEU A 148 -35.92 8.33 6.82
CA LEU A 148 -35.68 8.64 8.23
C LEU A 148 -36.94 8.55 9.10
N GLN A 149 -38.09 8.95 8.58
CA GLN A 149 -39.36 8.78 9.29
C GLN A 149 -39.73 7.30 9.53
N ASN A 150 -39.49 6.44 8.54
CA ASN A 150 -39.72 4.99 8.72
C ASN A 150 -38.71 4.40 9.74
N LEU A 151 -37.46 4.88 9.75
CA LEU A 151 -36.50 4.50 10.80
C LEU A 151 -36.94 4.95 12.18
N ALA A 152 -37.42 6.18 12.31
CA ALA A 152 -37.94 6.73 13.57
C ALA A 152 -39.08 5.89 14.13
N ALA A 153 -40.02 5.50 13.26
CA ALA A 153 -41.12 4.62 13.64
C ALA A 153 -40.65 3.19 14.01
N HIS A 154 -39.66 2.66 13.32
CA HIS A 154 -39.14 1.29 13.57
C HIS A 154 -38.32 1.18 14.85
N TYR A 155 -37.48 2.16 15.13
CA TYR A 155 -36.57 2.17 16.30
C TYR A 155 -37.13 2.98 17.49
N ASP A 156 -38.36 3.47 17.39
CA ASP A 156 -39.10 4.21 18.42
C ASP A 156 -38.29 5.42 18.95
N PHE A 157 -37.90 6.32 18.05
CA PHE A 157 -37.25 7.58 18.41
C PHE A 157 -37.95 8.79 17.76
N ASP A 158 -37.85 9.93 18.42
CA ASP A 158 -38.39 11.18 17.88
C ASP A 158 -37.37 11.79 16.90
N ILE A 159 -37.80 11.99 15.63
CA ILE A 159 -37.01 12.56 14.55
C ILE A 159 -36.66 14.04 14.78
N ASP A 160 -37.38 14.73 15.66
CA ASP A 160 -37.13 16.11 16.04
C ASP A 160 -36.16 16.25 17.23
N THR A 161 -35.71 15.15 17.84
CA THR A 161 -34.62 15.13 18.84
C THR A 161 -33.28 15.52 18.20
N PRO A 162 -32.47 16.38 18.87
CA PRO A 162 -31.09 16.68 18.43
C PRO A 162 -30.29 15.41 18.17
N PHE A 163 -29.50 15.40 17.09
CA PHE A 163 -28.76 14.18 16.68
C PHE A 163 -27.80 13.68 17.78
N GLU A 164 -27.18 14.59 18.52
CA GLU A 164 -26.25 14.24 19.61
C GLU A 164 -26.94 13.63 20.82
N GLU A 165 -28.23 13.90 21.01
CA GLU A 165 -29.07 13.35 22.11
C GLU A 165 -29.71 12.01 21.75
N LEU A 166 -29.70 11.60 20.46
CA LEU A 166 -30.20 10.31 20.03
C LEU A 166 -29.38 9.17 20.67
N PRO A 167 -30.04 8.03 21.01
CA PRO A 167 -29.33 6.85 21.51
C PRO A 167 -28.22 6.39 20.54
N ASP A 168 -27.07 5.92 21.08
CA ASP A 168 -25.93 5.46 20.28
C ASP A 168 -26.31 4.46 19.20
N ARG A 169 -27.22 3.52 19.51
CA ARG A 169 -27.74 2.54 18.55
C ARG A 169 -28.42 3.21 17.37
N VAL A 170 -29.26 4.23 17.64
CA VAL A 170 -29.96 4.97 16.59
C VAL A 170 -28.99 5.76 15.73
N ARG A 171 -28.07 6.47 16.35
CA ARG A 171 -27.01 7.21 15.63
C ARG A 171 -26.19 6.27 14.73
N HIS A 172 -25.86 5.08 15.24
CA HIS A 172 -25.12 4.08 14.47
C HIS A 172 -25.92 3.59 13.27
N VAL A 173 -27.20 3.23 13.46
CA VAL A 173 -28.06 2.78 12.36
C VAL A 173 -28.25 3.87 11.31
N VAL A 174 -28.51 5.10 11.70
CA VAL A 174 -28.65 6.23 10.76
C VAL A 174 -27.39 6.39 9.92
N LEU A 175 -26.21 6.34 10.52
CA LEU A 175 -24.96 6.54 9.82
C LEU A 175 -24.50 5.31 9.02
N HIS A 176 -24.58 4.12 9.58
CA HIS A 176 -23.94 2.91 9.03
C HIS A 176 -24.92 1.90 8.45
N GLY A 177 -26.22 2.08 8.70
CA GLY A 177 -27.26 1.17 8.22
C GLY A 177 -27.70 0.13 9.24
N SER A 178 -28.77 -0.62 8.90
CA SER A 178 -29.38 -1.65 9.75
C SER A 178 -28.72 -3.03 9.65
N GLY A 179 -27.63 -3.16 8.86
CA GLY A 179 -26.97 -4.45 8.60
C GLY A 179 -27.89 -5.42 7.88
N SER A 180 -28.19 -6.57 8.48
CA SER A 180 -29.09 -7.58 7.92
C SER A 180 -30.55 -7.39 8.35
N GLU A 181 -30.85 -6.45 9.27
CA GLU A 181 -32.19 -6.20 9.77
C GLU A 181 -33.06 -5.58 8.67
N GLN A 182 -34.20 -6.25 8.37
CA GLN A 182 -35.15 -5.79 7.36
C GLN A 182 -36.17 -4.84 7.99
N ILE A 183 -36.33 -3.67 7.40
CA ILE A 183 -37.21 -2.60 7.85
C ILE A 183 -38.29 -2.39 6.80
N ALA A 184 -39.55 -2.20 7.24
CA ALA A 184 -40.65 -1.87 6.36
C ALA A 184 -40.62 -0.37 6.00
N PHE A 185 -40.26 -0.05 4.76
CA PHE A 185 -40.27 1.31 4.24
C PHE A 185 -41.57 1.60 3.45
N THR A 186 -42.25 2.63 3.85
CA THR A 186 -43.46 3.12 3.18
C THR A 186 -43.03 4.25 2.22
N TYR A 187 -43.31 4.05 0.94
CA TYR A 187 -43.04 5.03 -0.13
C TYR A 187 -44.37 5.62 -0.61
N THR A 188 -44.48 6.92 -0.54
CA THR A 188 -45.63 7.65 -1.11
C THR A 188 -45.18 8.37 -2.37
N THR A 189 -45.76 8.03 -3.52
CA THR A 189 -45.50 8.71 -4.77
C THR A 189 -46.25 10.04 -4.85
N GLU A 190 -45.84 10.97 -5.72
CA GLU A 190 -46.55 12.25 -5.96
C GLU A 190 -48.00 12.09 -6.33
N GLY A 191 -48.43 10.93 -6.86
CA GLY A 191 -49.81 10.57 -7.15
C GLY A 191 -50.56 9.95 -5.96
N GLY A 192 -50.03 10.00 -4.72
CA GLY A 192 -50.68 9.47 -3.50
C GLY A 192 -50.72 7.94 -3.37
N ARG A 193 -50.06 7.19 -4.28
CA ARG A 193 -49.99 5.74 -4.20
C ARG A 193 -48.96 5.34 -3.14
N VAL A 194 -49.40 4.56 -2.15
CA VAL A 194 -48.58 4.03 -1.06
C VAL A 194 -48.07 2.64 -1.43
N THR A 195 -46.78 2.41 -1.30
CA THR A 195 -46.15 1.10 -1.49
C THR A 195 -45.24 0.80 -0.30
N VAL A 196 -45.38 -0.36 0.30
CA VAL A 196 -44.50 -0.83 1.38
C VAL A 196 -43.51 -1.84 0.83
N ARG A 197 -42.22 -1.65 1.12
CA ARG A 197 -41.14 -2.58 0.77
C ARG A 197 -40.32 -2.91 2.01
N GLN A 198 -39.96 -4.18 2.18
CA GLN A 198 -39.03 -4.60 3.22
C GLN A 198 -37.62 -4.72 2.66
N HIS A 199 -36.70 -3.99 3.24
CA HIS A 199 -35.27 -4.10 2.92
C HIS A 199 -34.44 -3.56 4.09
N ALA A 200 -33.13 -3.87 4.11
CA ALA A 200 -32.20 -3.28 5.04
C ALA A 200 -31.97 -1.80 4.70
N PHE A 201 -31.81 -0.97 5.72
CA PHE A 201 -31.41 0.42 5.54
C PHE A 201 -29.92 0.50 5.22
N GLU A 202 -29.56 1.13 4.12
CA GLU A 202 -28.16 1.24 3.67
C GLU A 202 -27.28 2.05 4.63
N GLY A 203 -27.84 3.07 5.27
CA GLY A 203 -27.10 4.06 6.06
C GLY A 203 -26.64 5.26 5.24
N VAL A 204 -26.49 6.41 5.91
CA VAL A 204 -26.12 7.66 5.24
C VAL A 204 -24.70 7.58 4.66
N LEU A 205 -23.71 7.07 5.42
CA LEU A 205 -22.32 7.01 4.98
C LEU A 205 -22.14 6.07 3.77
N PRO A 206 -22.63 4.82 3.78
CA PRO A 206 -22.59 3.96 2.60
C PRO A 206 -23.31 4.55 1.38
N ASN A 207 -24.48 5.19 1.60
CA ASN A 207 -25.21 5.86 0.52
C ASN A 207 -24.37 6.97 -0.14
N LEU A 208 -23.77 7.86 0.66
CA LEU A 208 -22.90 8.92 0.15
C LEU A 208 -21.69 8.35 -0.58
N GLN A 209 -21.08 7.28 -0.04
CA GLN A 209 -19.93 6.62 -0.65
C GLN A 209 -20.30 5.95 -1.99
N ARG A 210 -21.47 5.30 -2.08
CA ARG A 210 -21.98 4.74 -3.33
C ARG A 210 -22.25 5.84 -4.35
N ARG A 211 -22.92 6.92 -3.96
CA ARG A 211 -23.22 8.06 -4.83
C ARG A 211 -21.94 8.72 -5.36
N LEU A 212 -20.91 8.84 -4.53
CA LEU A 212 -19.60 9.38 -4.97
C LEU A 212 -18.96 8.51 -6.05
N ARG A 213 -19.12 7.19 -5.97
CA ARG A 213 -18.59 6.26 -6.98
C ARG A 213 -19.38 6.25 -8.27
N GLU A 214 -20.71 6.38 -8.18
CA GLU A 214 -21.63 6.20 -9.29
C GLU A 214 -21.91 7.52 -10.05
N THR A 215 -21.57 8.68 -9.48
CA THR A 215 -21.88 9.96 -10.11
C THR A 215 -20.95 10.31 -11.25
N ASP A 216 -21.52 10.73 -12.39
CA ASP A 216 -20.79 11.32 -13.51
C ASP A 216 -20.69 12.85 -13.41
N SER A 217 -21.48 13.47 -12.52
CA SER A 217 -21.51 14.92 -12.34
C SER A 217 -20.29 15.40 -11.51
N VAL A 218 -19.49 16.29 -12.11
CA VAL A 218 -18.34 16.92 -11.44
C VAL A 218 -18.78 17.69 -10.19
N GLN A 219 -19.88 18.44 -10.27
CA GLN A 219 -20.40 19.24 -9.15
C GLN A 219 -20.82 18.37 -7.96
N VAL A 220 -21.54 17.25 -8.23
CA VAL A 220 -21.95 16.31 -7.19
C VAL A 220 -20.72 15.63 -6.57
N ARG A 221 -19.74 15.28 -7.39
CA ARG A 221 -18.49 14.70 -6.92
C ARG A 221 -17.71 15.64 -5.99
N GLU A 222 -17.61 16.92 -6.36
CA GLU A 222 -16.97 17.94 -5.53
C GLU A 222 -17.72 18.15 -4.21
N GLU A 223 -19.06 18.21 -4.24
CA GLU A 223 -19.88 18.33 -3.03
C GLU A 223 -19.67 17.14 -2.08
N LEU A 224 -19.74 15.92 -2.59
CA LEU A 224 -19.56 14.70 -1.81
C LEU A 224 -18.14 14.53 -1.30
N SER A 225 -17.13 15.00 -2.05
CA SER A 225 -15.73 14.95 -1.65
C SER A 225 -15.43 15.77 -0.39
N ARG A 226 -16.24 16.77 -0.06
CA ARG A 226 -16.11 17.57 1.18
C ARG A 226 -16.34 16.74 2.44
N TYR A 227 -17.07 15.63 2.32
CA TYR A 227 -17.33 14.71 3.44
C TYR A 227 -16.23 13.67 3.61
N LEU A 228 -15.29 13.58 2.64
CA LEU A 228 -14.17 12.66 2.73
C LEU A 228 -13.13 13.15 3.73
N ASN A 229 -12.62 12.21 4.49
CA ASN A 229 -11.41 12.34 5.29
C ASN A 229 -10.48 11.18 4.97
N THR A 230 -9.23 11.27 5.37
CA THR A 230 -8.23 10.23 5.18
C THR A 230 -7.81 9.65 6.51
N ARG A 231 -7.59 8.34 6.53
CA ARG A 231 -7.01 7.64 7.68
C ARG A 231 -5.94 6.67 7.20
N THR A 232 -5.05 6.30 8.09
CA THR A 232 -4.07 5.23 7.84
C THR A 232 -4.80 3.97 7.40
N CYS A 233 -4.31 3.33 6.34
CA CYS A 233 -4.86 2.07 5.84
C CYS A 233 -4.75 0.99 6.93
N PRO A 234 -5.85 0.35 7.36
CA PRO A 234 -5.83 -0.65 8.43
C PRO A 234 -5.10 -1.93 8.01
N THR A 235 -5.06 -2.24 6.72
CA THR A 235 -4.43 -3.46 6.20
C THR A 235 -2.91 -3.37 6.20
N CYS A 236 -2.35 -2.25 5.76
CA CYS A 236 -0.90 -2.07 5.71
C CYS A 236 -0.35 -1.18 6.83
N GLU A 237 -1.19 -0.59 7.67
CA GLU A 237 -0.79 0.27 8.80
C GLU A 237 0.15 1.42 8.37
N GLY A 238 -0.10 1.96 7.17
CA GLY A 238 0.69 3.04 6.58
C GLY A 238 1.96 2.59 5.84
N THR A 239 2.37 1.32 5.91
CA THR A 239 3.60 0.83 5.28
C THR A 239 3.54 0.82 3.74
N ARG A 240 2.37 0.97 3.14
CA ARG A 240 2.11 1.01 1.69
C ARG A 240 2.32 -0.31 0.96
N LEU A 241 2.92 -1.30 1.60
CA LEU A 241 3.34 -2.58 1.00
C LEU A 241 2.43 -3.74 1.39
N ARG A 242 2.44 -4.77 0.55
CA ARG A 242 1.82 -6.07 0.85
C ARG A 242 2.47 -6.72 2.07
N LEU A 243 1.73 -7.63 2.70
CA LEU A 243 2.18 -8.35 3.89
C LEU A 243 3.53 -9.05 3.67
N ASP A 244 3.71 -9.72 2.54
CA ASP A 244 4.92 -10.46 2.22
C ASP A 244 6.16 -9.56 2.19
N ALA A 245 6.06 -8.39 1.56
CA ALA A 245 7.14 -7.43 1.46
C ALA A 245 7.50 -6.77 2.81
N ARG A 246 6.51 -6.59 3.69
CA ARG A 246 6.71 -5.93 4.99
C ARG A 246 7.60 -6.71 5.94
N HIS A 247 7.66 -8.04 5.80
CA HIS A 247 8.40 -8.93 6.71
C HIS A 247 9.81 -9.28 6.22
N VAL A 248 10.18 -8.91 4.99
CA VAL A 248 11.56 -9.07 4.52
C VAL A 248 12.45 -8.00 5.15
N ARG A 249 13.52 -8.44 5.80
CA ARG A 249 14.40 -7.58 6.59
C ARG A 249 15.84 -7.70 6.10
N VAL A 250 16.58 -6.62 6.15
CA VAL A 250 18.00 -6.52 5.74
C VAL A 250 18.81 -5.99 6.92
N GLY A 251 19.97 -6.60 7.14
CA GLY A 251 20.92 -6.20 8.17
C GLY A 251 21.34 -7.35 9.09
N PRO A 252 22.20 -7.08 10.06
CA PRO A 252 22.63 -8.06 11.06
C PRO A 252 21.47 -8.38 12.01
N ARG A 253 21.43 -9.60 12.50
CA ARG A 253 20.41 -10.10 13.42
C ARG A 253 20.22 -9.16 14.61
N GLY A 254 18.99 -8.70 14.86
CA GLY A 254 18.64 -7.77 15.96
C GLY A 254 18.75 -6.28 15.61
N ALA A 255 19.47 -5.93 14.53
CA ALA A 255 19.53 -4.57 13.98
C ALA A 255 19.03 -4.50 12.52
N ASP A 256 18.46 -5.60 12.04
CA ASP A 256 17.85 -5.71 10.72
C ASP A 256 16.57 -4.89 10.63
N ARG A 257 16.33 -4.29 9.47
CA ARG A 257 15.16 -3.45 9.21
C ARG A 257 14.47 -3.84 7.91
N PRO A 258 13.13 -3.77 7.85
CA PRO A 258 12.38 -3.89 6.61
C PRO A 258 12.47 -2.58 5.81
N ILE A 259 12.22 -2.65 4.50
CA ILE A 259 12.36 -1.51 3.60
C ILE A 259 11.48 -0.32 3.99
N TRP A 260 10.28 -0.55 4.49
CA TRP A 260 9.36 0.52 4.88
C TRP A 260 9.86 1.32 6.09
N GLN A 261 10.60 0.68 7.03
CA GLN A 261 11.24 1.41 8.11
C GLN A 261 12.42 2.24 7.61
N LEU A 262 13.19 1.71 6.65
CA LEU A 262 14.31 2.44 6.04
C LEU A 262 13.81 3.63 5.22
N SER A 263 12.70 3.47 4.49
CA SER A 263 12.09 4.56 3.73
C SER A 263 11.50 5.66 4.61
N GLY A 264 11.09 5.33 5.84
CA GLY A 264 10.56 6.30 6.82
C GLY A 264 11.65 7.05 7.61
N LEU A 265 12.91 6.63 7.51
CA LEU A 265 14.02 7.38 8.08
C LEU A 265 14.26 8.67 7.30
N THR A 266 14.80 9.71 7.97
CA THR A 266 15.36 10.86 7.28
C THR A 266 16.51 10.41 6.37
N LEU A 267 16.78 11.17 5.30
CA LEU A 267 17.89 10.85 4.39
C LEU A 267 19.24 10.81 5.11
N ARG A 268 19.42 11.64 6.16
CA ARG A 268 20.58 11.61 7.05
C ARG A 268 20.68 10.28 7.80
N GLU A 269 19.62 9.87 8.48
CA GLU A 269 19.58 8.60 9.23
C GLU A 269 19.73 7.40 8.32
N SER A 270 19.14 7.46 7.10
CA SER A 270 19.30 6.44 6.08
C SER A 270 20.75 6.30 5.63
N LEU A 271 21.42 7.43 5.36
CA LEU A 271 22.84 7.45 5.02
C LEU A 271 23.69 6.81 6.12
N ASP A 272 23.47 7.22 7.38
CA ASP A 272 24.18 6.67 8.53
C ASP A 272 23.97 5.17 8.70
N TRP A 273 22.75 4.69 8.43
CA TRP A 273 22.42 3.28 8.53
C TRP A 273 23.09 2.46 7.43
N PHE A 274 23.00 2.89 6.16
CA PHE A 274 23.62 2.20 5.02
C PHE A 274 25.14 2.23 5.09
N ALA A 275 25.75 3.32 5.55
CA ALA A 275 27.21 3.43 5.73
C ALA A 275 27.75 2.43 6.78
N LYS A 276 26.92 2.07 7.77
CA LYS A 276 27.28 1.11 8.84
C LYS A 276 26.78 -0.31 8.56
N LEU A 277 26.10 -0.54 7.42
CA LEU A 277 25.51 -1.83 7.12
C LEU A 277 26.58 -2.90 6.89
N ALA A 278 26.63 -3.89 7.76
CA ALA A 278 27.45 -5.10 7.61
C ALA A 278 26.56 -6.30 7.29
N LEU A 279 26.83 -6.97 6.18
CA LEU A 279 26.12 -8.17 5.77
C LEU A 279 26.98 -9.42 6.01
N PRO A 280 26.43 -10.54 6.49
CA PRO A 280 27.22 -11.73 6.80
C PRO A 280 27.61 -12.51 5.54
N GLY A 281 28.87 -13.02 5.52
CA GLY A 281 29.36 -13.97 4.52
C GLY A 281 29.28 -13.49 3.06
N ALA A 282 28.88 -14.35 2.17
CA ALA A 282 28.77 -14.06 0.73
C ALA A 282 27.83 -12.89 0.40
N ARG A 283 26.88 -12.56 1.29
CA ARG A 283 25.98 -11.40 1.11
C ARG A 283 26.71 -10.07 1.14
N GLN A 284 27.85 -9.99 1.84
CA GLN A 284 28.69 -8.79 1.85
C GLN A 284 29.21 -8.47 0.45
N THR A 285 29.76 -9.45 -0.25
CA THR A 285 30.31 -9.27 -1.60
C THR A 285 29.24 -8.87 -2.61
N ILE A 286 28.04 -9.49 -2.51
CA ILE A 286 26.90 -9.18 -3.40
C ILE A 286 26.37 -7.78 -3.09
N GLY A 287 26.22 -7.43 -1.80
CA GLY A 287 25.61 -6.18 -1.35
C GLY A 287 26.52 -4.96 -1.48
N GLU A 288 27.84 -5.13 -1.42
CA GLU A 288 28.79 -4.02 -1.34
C GLU A 288 28.61 -2.99 -2.47
N ARG A 289 28.47 -3.45 -3.70
CA ARG A 289 28.29 -2.57 -4.86
C ARG A 289 26.97 -1.81 -4.79
N ILE A 290 25.90 -2.48 -4.36
CA ILE A 290 24.56 -1.88 -4.24
C ILE A 290 24.55 -0.86 -3.09
N VAL A 291 25.12 -1.21 -1.94
CA VAL A 291 25.23 -0.32 -0.77
C VAL A 291 26.05 0.92 -1.10
N ARG A 292 27.16 0.78 -1.79
CA ARG A 292 28.00 1.90 -2.24
C ARG A 292 27.20 2.87 -3.11
N GLU A 293 26.42 2.36 -4.05
CA GLU A 293 25.58 3.19 -4.91
C GLU A 293 24.48 3.92 -4.13
N ILE A 294 23.84 3.23 -3.17
CA ILE A 294 22.83 3.84 -2.29
C ILE A 294 23.47 4.95 -1.44
N VAL A 295 24.62 4.68 -0.83
CA VAL A 295 25.36 5.66 -0.01
C VAL A 295 25.71 6.89 -0.85
N ASN A 296 26.22 6.72 -2.07
CA ASN A 296 26.53 7.83 -2.95
C ASN A 296 25.31 8.70 -3.23
N ARG A 297 24.19 8.10 -3.62
CA ARG A 297 22.94 8.83 -3.90
C ARG A 297 22.38 9.53 -2.68
N LEU A 298 22.40 8.88 -1.51
CA LEU A 298 21.98 9.50 -0.25
C LEU A 298 22.90 10.66 0.14
N THR A 299 24.21 10.53 -0.09
CA THR A 299 25.18 11.62 0.14
C THR A 299 24.85 12.84 -0.71
N PHE A 300 24.52 12.64 -1.99
CA PHE A 300 24.11 13.76 -2.85
C PHE A 300 22.83 14.45 -2.34
N LEU A 301 21.81 13.68 -1.97
CA LEU A 301 20.58 14.23 -1.43
C LEU A 301 20.83 15.03 -0.14
N ASN A 302 21.72 14.54 0.73
CA ASN A 302 22.11 15.25 1.94
C ASN A 302 22.90 16.54 1.62
N ASN A 303 23.79 16.50 0.63
CA ASN A 303 24.60 17.65 0.26
C ASN A 303 23.79 18.80 -0.35
N VAL A 304 22.68 18.50 -1.03
CA VAL A 304 21.76 19.54 -1.54
C VAL A 304 20.77 20.04 -0.50
N GLY A 305 20.98 19.74 0.80
CA GLY A 305 20.16 20.23 1.89
C GLY A 305 18.79 19.56 2.03
N LEU A 306 18.66 18.29 1.61
CA LEU A 306 17.42 17.51 1.74
C LEU A 306 17.49 16.47 2.87
N ASP A 307 18.46 16.57 3.74
CA ASP A 307 18.79 15.61 4.79
C ASP A 307 17.65 15.30 5.79
N TYR A 308 16.69 16.22 5.93
CA TYR A 308 15.50 16.10 6.78
C TYR A 308 14.32 15.39 6.11
N LEU A 309 14.33 15.21 4.80
CA LEU A 309 13.28 14.47 4.08
C LEU A 309 13.37 12.96 4.31
N SER A 310 12.26 12.26 4.09
CA SER A 310 12.20 10.81 4.05
C SER A 310 11.76 10.30 2.67
N LEU A 311 12.13 9.07 2.32
CA LEU A 311 11.78 8.47 1.02
C LEU A 311 10.30 8.08 0.90
N ASP A 312 9.58 8.00 2.01
CA ASP A 312 8.15 7.69 2.04
C ASP A 312 7.26 8.94 1.92
N ARG A 313 7.87 10.14 1.95
CA ARG A 313 7.12 11.39 1.83
C ARG A 313 6.43 11.51 0.48
N PRO A 314 5.10 11.78 0.44
CA PRO A 314 4.35 11.97 -0.79
C PRO A 314 4.88 13.15 -1.61
N ALA A 315 5.03 12.96 -2.94
CA ALA A 315 5.58 13.98 -3.82
C ALA A 315 4.77 15.28 -3.85
N GLU A 316 3.45 15.20 -3.68
CA GLU A 316 2.52 16.34 -3.60
C GLU A 316 2.74 17.25 -2.40
N THR A 317 3.46 16.78 -1.37
CA THR A 317 3.78 17.56 -0.17
C THR A 317 5.11 18.29 -0.27
N LEU A 318 5.86 18.08 -1.37
CA LEU A 318 7.14 18.73 -1.60
C LEU A 318 6.95 20.18 -2.05
N SER A 319 7.78 21.07 -1.52
CA SER A 319 7.89 22.42 -2.03
C SER A 319 8.55 22.47 -3.42
N GLY A 320 8.40 23.58 -4.14
CA GLY A 320 9.05 23.79 -5.43
C GLY A 320 10.58 23.62 -5.34
N GLY A 321 11.22 24.23 -4.34
CA GLY A 321 12.66 24.11 -4.10
C GLY A 321 13.10 22.69 -3.75
N GLU A 322 12.34 21.94 -2.91
CA GLU A 322 12.63 20.54 -2.62
C GLU A 322 12.58 19.67 -3.89
N SER A 323 11.54 19.86 -4.71
CA SER A 323 11.37 19.13 -5.98
C SER A 323 12.51 19.41 -6.95
N GLN A 324 12.95 20.67 -7.05
CA GLN A 324 14.08 21.07 -7.89
C GLN A 324 15.37 20.43 -7.43
N ARG A 325 15.67 20.43 -6.13
CA ARG A 325 16.88 19.81 -5.57
C ARG A 325 16.86 18.28 -5.71
N ILE A 326 15.71 17.62 -5.61
CA ILE A 326 15.59 16.17 -5.91
C ILE A 326 15.94 15.90 -7.37
N ARG A 327 15.47 16.72 -8.32
CA ARG A 327 15.82 16.59 -9.74
C ARG A 327 17.32 16.79 -9.94
N LEU A 328 17.89 17.82 -9.32
CA LEU A 328 19.32 18.09 -9.37
C LEU A 328 20.13 16.88 -8.85
N ALA A 329 19.82 16.36 -7.67
CA ALA A 329 20.47 15.19 -7.10
C ALA A 329 20.33 13.95 -7.97
N SER A 330 19.18 13.76 -8.65
CA SER A 330 18.95 12.66 -9.59
C SER A 330 19.83 12.78 -10.84
N GLN A 331 20.01 13.98 -11.37
CA GLN A 331 20.86 14.25 -12.53
C GLN A 331 22.35 14.04 -12.20
N ILE A 332 22.79 14.55 -11.06
CA ILE A 332 24.17 14.43 -10.57
C ILE A 332 24.51 12.98 -10.26
N GLY A 333 23.59 12.25 -9.59
CA GLY A 333 23.78 10.85 -9.23
C GLY A 333 23.86 9.89 -10.42
N SER A 334 23.62 10.37 -11.66
CA SER A 334 23.80 9.58 -12.87
C SER A 334 25.25 9.33 -13.25
N GLY A 335 26.20 10.10 -12.65
CA GLY A 335 27.65 9.97 -12.94
C GLY A 335 28.04 10.31 -14.38
N LEU A 336 27.18 11.03 -15.11
CA LEU A 336 27.46 11.45 -16.48
C LEU A 336 28.61 12.45 -16.49
N THR A 337 29.52 12.28 -17.44
CA THR A 337 30.66 13.19 -17.70
C THR A 337 30.56 13.78 -19.10
N GLY A 338 31.08 15.00 -19.30
CA GLY A 338 31.04 15.69 -20.60
C GLY A 338 29.65 16.22 -20.98
N VAL A 339 28.76 16.43 -20.02
CA VAL A 339 27.41 16.99 -20.20
C VAL A 339 27.34 18.44 -19.69
N MET A 340 26.34 19.16 -20.15
CA MET A 340 26.03 20.51 -19.65
C MET A 340 24.81 20.46 -18.73
N TYR A 341 24.99 20.94 -17.49
CA TYR A 341 23.92 21.15 -16.53
C TYR A 341 23.48 22.63 -16.57
N VAL A 342 22.18 22.87 -16.71
CA VAL A 342 21.59 24.20 -16.66
C VAL A 342 20.65 24.25 -15.47
N LEU A 343 20.92 25.15 -14.54
CA LEU A 343 20.22 25.25 -13.25
C LEU A 343 19.69 26.68 -13.09
N ASP A 344 18.44 26.78 -12.67
CA ASP A 344 17.76 28.05 -12.44
C ASP A 344 17.50 28.17 -10.94
N GLU A 345 18.10 29.17 -10.30
CA GLU A 345 18.01 29.49 -8.88
C GLU A 345 18.09 28.26 -7.93
N PRO A 346 19.12 27.40 -8.05
CA PRO A 346 19.18 26.18 -7.24
C PRO A 346 19.37 26.45 -5.74
N SER A 347 19.81 27.63 -5.34
CA SER A 347 19.95 28.07 -3.95
C SER A 347 18.62 28.52 -3.30
N ILE A 348 17.55 28.68 -4.08
CA ILE A 348 16.28 29.23 -3.59
C ILE A 348 15.76 28.47 -2.36
N GLY A 349 15.53 29.20 -1.27
CA GLY A 349 14.99 28.65 -0.02
C GLY A 349 16.01 27.80 0.78
N LEU A 350 17.30 27.84 0.46
CA LEU A 350 18.36 27.29 1.28
C LEU A 350 18.75 28.26 2.41
N HIS A 351 19.11 27.67 3.55
CA HIS A 351 19.85 28.37 4.57
C HIS A 351 21.31 28.52 4.13
N GLN A 352 22.00 29.60 4.51
CA GLN A 352 23.38 29.90 4.08
C GLN A 352 24.35 28.70 4.23
N ARG A 353 24.25 27.97 5.32
CA ARG A 353 25.07 26.76 5.57
C ARG A 353 24.85 25.65 4.53
N ASP A 354 23.63 25.53 3.98
CA ASP A 354 23.31 24.51 2.98
C ASP A 354 23.67 24.98 1.58
N ASN A 355 23.77 26.31 1.37
CA ASN A 355 24.26 26.93 0.15
C ASN A 355 25.72 26.58 -0.11
N ASP A 356 26.58 26.63 0.90
CA ASP A 356 28.00 26.21 0.78
C ASP A 356 28.11 24.78 0.24
N ARG A 357 27.29 23.86 0.74
CA ARG A 357 27.29 22.45 0.30
C ARG A 357 26.80 22.29 -1.13
N LEU A 358 25.80 23.09 -1.53
CA LEU A 358 25.34 23.13 -2.91
C LEU A 358 26.46 23.61 -3.84
N ILE A 359 27.13 24.70 -3.51
CA ILE A 359 28.25 25.24 -4.29
C ILE A 359 29.37 24.22 -4.41
N ASP A 360 29.75 23.53 -3.33
CA ASP A 360 30.74 22.47 -3.36
C ASP A 360 30.34 21.31 -4.27
N THR A 361 29.05 20.97 -4.26
CA THR A 361 28.47 19.92 -5.13
C THR A 361 28.54 20.34 -6.60
N LEU A 362 28.24 21.60 -6.94
CA LEU A 362 28.32 22.14 -8.29
C LEU A 362 29.77 22.20 -8.79
N LYS A 363 30.72 22.60 -7.92
CA LYS A 363 32.15 22.55 -8.22
C LYS A 363 32.63 21.12 -8.51
N HIS A 364 32.20 20.17 -7.69
CA HIS A 364 32.50 18.76 -7.92
C HIS A 364 32.00 18.25 -9.27
N LEU A 365 30.78 18.63 -9.68
CA LEU A 365 30.27 18.31 -11.02
C LEU A 365 31.15 18.87 -12.14
N ARG A 366 31.55 20.12 -12.03
CA ARG A 366 32.49 20.76 -12.96
C ARG A 366 33.80 19.98 -13.04
N ASP A 367 34.37 19.63 -11.90
CA ASP A 367 35.65 18.93 -11.77
C ASP A 367 35.63 17.51 -12.37
N LEU A 368 34.41 16.90 -12.50
CA LEU A 368 34.20 15.65 -13.25
C LEU A 368 34.21 15.84 -14.78
N GLY A 369 34.48 17.05 -15.28
CA GLY A 369 34.55 17.36 -16.71
C GLY A 369 33.23 17.78 -17.34
N ASN A 370 32.29 18.29 -16.54
CA ASN A 370 31.01 18.82 -17.00
C ASN A 370 31.06 20.34 -17.12
N SER A 371 30.13 20.89 -17.92
CA SER A 371 29.82 22.33 -17.93
C SER A 371 28.61 22.57 -17.01
N VAL A 372 28.71 23.53 -16.08
CA VAL A 372 27.63 23.88 -15.17
C VAL A 372 27.25 25.35 -15.39
N LEU A 373 26.07 25.60 -15.92
CA LEU A 373 25.51 26.92 -16.12
C LEU A 373 24.44 27.16 -15.03
N VAL A 374 24.62 28.23 -14.25
CA VAL A 374 23.72 28.54 -13.14
C VAL A 374 23.19 29.95 -13.30
N VAL A 375 21.87 30.11 -13.18
CA VAL A 375 21.23 31.43 -13.01
C VAL A 375 21.05 31.63 -11.53
N GLU A 376 21.68 32.65 -10.96
CA GLU A 376 21.69 32.86 -9.51
C GLU A 376 21.70 34.34 -9.12
N HIS A 377 21.21 34.63 -7.93
CA HIS A 377 21.24 35.93 -7.26
C HIS A 377 22.09 35.93 -6.00
N ASP A 378 22.49 34.75 -5.55
CA ASP A 378 23.27 34.56 -4.33
C ASP A 378 24.72 34.97 -4.55
N GLU A 379 25.24 35.85 -3.68
CA GLU A 379 26.58 36.43 -3.78
C GLU A 379 27.66 35.35 -3.70
N ASP A 380 27.51 34.38 -2.79
CA ASP A 380 28.49 33.32 -2.60
C ASP A 380 28.57 32.41 -3.83
N ALA A 381 27.44 32.12 -4.48
CA ALA A 381 27.38 31.34 -5.70
C ALA A 381 28.04 32.11 -6.88
N ILE A 382 27.78 33.41 -7.01
CA ILE A 382 28.38 34.27 -8.03
C ILE A 382 29.88 34.35 -7.83
N MET A 383 30.37 34.55 -6.62
CA MET A 383 31.78 34.62 -6.31
C MET A 383 32.52 33.28 -6.47
N ALA A 384 31.80 32.18 -6.41
CA ALA A 384 32.35 30.83 -6.57
C ALA A 384 32.46 30.38 -8.04
N ALA A 385 31.89 31.14 -8.99
CA ALA A 385 31.88 30.81 -10.41
C ALA A 385 33.23 31.06 -11.09
N ASP A 386 33.59 30.24 -12.08
CA ASP A 386 34.79 30.47 -12.90
C ASP A 386 34.58 31.64 -13.88
N HIS A 387 33.36 31.84 -14.34
CA HIS A 387 32.95 32.93 -15.24
C HIS A 387 31.59 33.45 -14.84
N VAL A 388 31.43 34.76 -14.82
CA VAL A 388 30.18 35.44 -14.56
C VAL A 388 29.74 36.15 -15.83
N VAL A 389 28.47 35.94 -16.23
CA VAL A 389 27.83 36.64 -17.34
C VAL A 389 26.70 37.50 -16.74
N ASP A 390 26.87 38.82 -16.81
CA ASP A 390 25.86 39.78 -16.46
C ASP A 390 25.01 40.08 -17.70
N MET A 391 23.70 39.88 -17.61
CA MET A 391 22.75 40.09 -18.72
C MET A 391 22.36 41.54 -18.88
N GLY A 392 22.86 42.42 -17.99
CA GLY A 392 22.58 43.85 -18.02
C GLY A 392 21.25 44.24 -17.39
N PRO A 393 20.95 45.57 -17.27
CA PRO A 393 19.71 46.05 -16.73
C PRO A 393 18.52 45.84 -17.68
#